data_d9f06c23aeee616a8de0c756373fb97b
#
_entry.id   d9f06c23aeee616a8de0c756373fb97b
#
_cell.length_a   1.000
_cell.length_b   1.000
_cell.length_c   1.000
_cell.angle_alpha   90.00
_cell.angle_beta   90.00
_cell.angle_gamma   90.00
#
_symmetry.space_group_name_H-M   'P 1'
#
loop_
_entity.id
_entity.type
_entity.pdbx_description
1 polymer ?
#
loop_
_entity_poly.entity_id
_entity_poly.type
_entity_poly.pdbx_seq_one_letter_code
_entity_poly.pdbx_strand_id
1 'polypeptide(L)'
;MIRLAWRNLLRNKARTWLTAGGIGFSVLLVSFAMSMQSGSYEIMIDSATRYFSGHGQVSDASYIDQPRFERTVPNAAALQAELETIEGLAVMPRVRAFAVVSMGEKSLGGMVMGVDFAAETRFLDIYDNVIEGQLPSASDEALIGSSMARNLGARVGDELIVLGSGKQGAVAAAIFIITGIVETGQVELDRTLVFAPITGVAEAFYLQDEAHMLLLMVEDLSQLSAIGAQIETKLTAPLTLQTWQQLMPMIEQSIELDKAGAQLFYSLLLILVVFAVVNTFVMVLFERTREFGLFMALGMRPWQV
;
A
#
# COMPACT_ATOMS: atom_id res chain seq x y z
N MET A 1 50.80 3.35 -22.61
CA MET A 1 50.21 2.28 -21.81
C MET A 1 48.77 1.95 -22.25
N ILE A 2 47.81 2.88 -22.24
CA ILE A 2 46.37 2.63 -22.58
C ILE A 2 46.19 2.06 -24.00
N ARG A 3 46.88 2.58 -25.03
CA ARG A 3 46.80 2.08 -26.41
C ARG A 3 47.28 0.62 -26.57
N LEU A 4 48.28 0.20 -25.78
CA LEU A 4 48.79 -1.17 -25.79
C LEU A 4 47.79 -2.12 -25.07
N ALA A 5 47.23 -1.70 -23.96
CA ALA A 5 46.18 -2.44 -23.25
C ALA A 5 44.95 -2.68 -24.15
N TRP A 6 44.51 -1.63 -24.88
CA TRP A 6 43.39 -1.72 -25.82
C TRP A 6 43.65 -2.70 -26.96
N ARG A 7 44.85 -2.68 -27.55
CA ARG A 7 45.26 -3.65 -28.61
C ARG A 7 45.33 -5.08 -28.07
N ASN A 8 45.73 -5.28 -26.82
CA ASN A 8 45.77 -6.59 -26.20
C ASN A 8 44.36 -7.14 -25.95
N LEU A 9 43.41 -6.32 -25.50
CA LEU A 9 42.00 -6.69 -25.38
C LEU A 9 41.40 -7.14 -26.71
N LEU A 10 41.69 -6.43 -27.79
CA LEU A 10 41.20 -6.76 -29.13
C LEU A 10 41.88 -7.99 -29.74
N ARG A 11 43.09 -8.39 -29.28
CA ARG A 11 43.79 -9.59 -29.76
C ARG A 11 43.18 -10.90 -29.23
N ASN A 12 42.62 -10.89 -27.99
CA ASN A 12 41.99 -12.02 -27.37
C ASN A 12 40.48 -11.85 -27.33
N LYS A 13 39.85 -11.61 -28.47
CA LYS A 13 38.43 -11.25 -28.61
C LYS A 13 37.48 -12.23 -27.90
N ALA A 14 37.68 -13.53 -28.07
CA ALA A 14 36.77 -14.55 -27.48
C ALA A 14 36.73 -14.47 -25.95
N ARG A 15 37.90 -14.35 -25.29
CA ARG A 15 37.95 -14.22 -23.82
C ARG A 15 37.36 -12.93 -23.32
N THR A 16 37.75 -11.80 -23.99
CA THR A 16 37.22 -10.46 -23.63
C THR A 16 35.70 -10.42 -23.77
N TRP A 17 35.15 -10.94 -24.86
CA TRP A 17 33.71 -10.98 -25.07
C TRP A 17 32.99 -11.92 -24.10
N LEU A 18 33.57 -13.09 -23.76
CA LEU A 18 32.99 -14.00 -22.77
C LEU A 18 32.93 -13.37 -21.37
N THR A 19 34.03 -12.73 -20.94
CA THR A 19 34.06 -12.11 -19.61
C THR A 19 33.17 -10.86 -19.55
N ALA A 20 33.30 -9.96 -20.53
CA ALA A 20 32.50 -8.74 -20.59
C ALA A 20 31.01 -9.06 -20.80
N GLY A 21 30.70 -10.04 -21.65
CA GLY A 21 29.36 -10.51 -21.90
C GLY A 21 28.72 -11.15 -20.66
N GLY A 22 29.49 -11.97 -19.92
CA GLY A 22 29.03 -12.56 -18.66
C GLY A 22 28.73 -11.53 -17.59
N ILE A 23 29.60 -10.55 -17.42
CA ILE A 23 29.35 -9.43 -16.48
C ILE A 23 28.15 -8.59 -16.95
N GLY A 24 28.12 -8.21 -18.23
CA GLY A 24 27.02 -7.44 -18.79
C GLY A 24 25.67 -8.14 -18.66
N PHE A 25 25.63 -9.45 -18.94
CA PHE A 25 24.44 -10.25 -18.76
C PHE A 25 24.00 -10.32 -17.28
N SER A 26 24.95 -10.52 -16.36
CA SER A 26 24.65 -10.54 -14.92
C SER A 26 24.06 -9.20 -14.43
N VAL A 27 24.66 -8.07 -14.85
CA VAL A 27 24.16 -6.74 -14.50
C VAL A 27 22.74 -6.52 -15.06
N LEU A 28 22.53 -6.89 -16.34
CA LEU A 28 21.22 -6.79 -16.97
C LEU A 28 20.18 -7.64 -16.22
N LEU A 29 20.51 -8.86 -15.86
CA LEU A 29 19.62 -9.79 -15.15
C LEU A 29 19.25 -9.26 -13.76
N VAL A 30 20.25 -8.78 -13.00
CA VAL A 30 20.01 -8.18 -11.68
C VAL A 30 19.16 -6.91 -11.80
N SER A 31 19.47 -6.02 -12.75
CA SER A 31 18.69 -4.79 -12.96
C SER A 31 17.26 -5.09 -13.36
N PHE A 32 17.04 -6.09 -14.22
CA PHE A 32 15.70 -6.55 -14.60
C PHE A 32 14.94 -7.12 -13.41
N ALA A 33 15.59 -7.98 -12.61
CA ALA A 33 14.98 -8.58 -11.43
C ALA A 33 14.60 -7.50 -10.38
N MET A 34 15.48 -6.54 -10.12
CA MET A 34 15.18 -5.42 -9.20
C MET A 34 14.02 -4.56 -9.70
N SER A 35 13.98 -4.25 -11.00
CA SER A 35 12.90 -3.46 -11.61
C SER A 35 11.55 -4.20 -11.52
N MET A 36 11.56 -5.50 -11.85
CA MET A 36 10.37 -6.34 -11.74
C MET A 36 9.87 -6.46 -10.29
N GLN A 37 10.79 -6.61 -9.34
CA GLN A 37 10.47 -6.69 -7.91
C GLN A 37 9.84 -5.38 -7.40
N SER A 38 10.44 -4.24 -7.74
CA SER A 38 9.89 -2.93 -7.36
C SER A 38 8.48 -2.70 -7.90
N GLY A 39 8.24 -3.04 -9.18
CA GLY A 39 6.91 -2.95 -9.77
C GLY A 39 5.91 -3.90 -9.12
N SER A 40 6.34 -5.10 -8.71
CA SER A 40 5.46 -6.05 -7.99
C SER A 40 5.05 -5.53 -6.62
N TYR A 41 5.95 -4.85 -5.89
CA TYR A 41 5.60 -4.23 -4.61
C TYR A 41 4.60 -3.09 -4.79
N GLU A 42 4.80 -2.24 -5.79
CA GLU A 42 3.89 -1.15 -6.09
C GLU A 42 2.48 -1.65 -6.38
N ILE A 43 2.34 -2.66 -7.24
CA ILE A 43 1.06 -3.31 -7.53
C ILE A 43 0.45 -3.94 -6.26
N MET A 44 1.25 -4.61 -5.44
CA MET A 44 0.77 -5.23 -4.20
C MET A 44 0.25 -4.20 -3.20
N ILE A 45 0.98 -3.10 -3.02
CA ILE A 45 0.58 -1.99 -2.14
C ILE A 45 -0.70 -1.34 -2.69
N ASP A 46 -0.71 -0.99 -3.98
CA ASP A 46 -1.86 -0.34 -4.61
C ASP A 46 -3.12 -1.21 -4.51
N SER A 47 -3.04 -2.49 -4.88
CA SER A 47 -4.17 -3.42 -4.77
C SER A 47 -4.68 -3.59 -3.34
N ALA A 48 -3.78 -3.67 -2.36
CA ALA A 48 -4.18 -3.83 -0.97
C ALA A 48 -4.83 -2.55 -0.41
N THR A 49 -4.31 -1.39 -0.77
CA THR A 49 -4.79 -0.10 -0.26
C THR A 49 -6.06 0.38 -0.96
N ARG A 50 -6.17 0.17 -2.27
CA ARG A 50 -7.40 0.45 -3.05
C ARG A 50 -8.58 -0.38 -2.62
N TYR A 51 -8.34 -1.50 -1.96
CA TYR A 51 -9.44 -2.35 -1.54
C TYR A 51 -10.31 -1.69 -0.46
N PHE A 52 -9.70 -1.03 0.55
CA PHE A 52 -10.47 -0.48 1.65
C PHE A 52 -9.81 0.68 2.42
N SER A 53 -8.50 0.61 2.67
CA SER A 53 -7.83 1.49 3.64
C SER A 53 -7.29 2.79 3.07
N GLY A 54 -7.19 2.90 1.75
CA GLY A 54 -6.46 3.97 1.09
C GLY A 54 -4.94 3.90 1.30
N HIS A 55 -4.20 4.78 0.65
CA HIS A 55 -2.75 4.89 0.77
C HIS A 55 -2.31 5.48 2.12
N GLY A 56 -3.22 6.17 2.79
CA GLY A 56 -3.06 6.71 4.13
C GLY A 56 -4.37 7.20 4.71
N GLN A 57 -4.32 7.56 5.98
CA GLN A 57 -5.46 8.13 6.71
C GLN A 57 -4.99 9.23 7.64
N VAL A 58 -5.77 10.29 7.73
CA VAL A 58 -5.64 11.30 8.79
C VAL A 58 -6.69 11.01 9.84
N SER A 59 -6.29 10.86 11.08
CA SER A 59 -7.19 10.63 12.22
C SER A 59 -6.59 11.19 13.50
N ASP A 60 -7.34 11.14 14.61
CA ASP A 60 -6.76 11.36 15.95
C ASP A 60 -5.67 10.34 16.23
N ALA A 61 -4.53 10.78 16.75
CA ALA A 61 -3.34 9.95 16.99
C ALA A 61 -3.61 8.70 17.85
N SER A 62 -4.60 8.78 18.72
CA SER A 62 -4.97 7.68 19.61
C SER A 62 -6.13 6.83 19.07
N TYR A 63 -6.67 7.17 17.90
CA TYR A 63 -7.86 6.50 17.37
C TYR A 63 -7.60 5.04 16.96
N ILE A 64 -6.42 4.75 16.42
CA ILE A 64 -6.06 3.37 16.03
C ILE A 64 -5.92 2.45 17.24
N ASP A 65 -5.19 2.89 18.26
CA ASP A 65 -4.95 2.08 19.46
C ASP A 65 -6.21 1.93 20.31
N GLN A 66 -7.04 2.96 20.33
CA GLN A 66 -8.27 3.02 21.12
C GLN A 66 -9.38 3.65 20.28
N PRO A 67 -10.07 2.90 19.41
CA PRO A 67 -11.14 3.44 18.57
C PRO A 67 -12.36 3.80 19.42
N ARG A 68 -12.36 5.05 19.93
CA ARG A 68 -13.51 5.62 20.63
C ARG A 68 -14.28 6.51 19.69
N PHE A 69 -15.59 6.50 19.80
CA PHE A 69 -16.48 7.26 18.92
C PHE A 69 -16.28 8.79 19.04
N GLU A 70 -15.84 9.27 20.23
CA GLU A 70 -15.57 10.69 20.47
C GLU A 70 -14.29 11.22 19.84
N ARG A 71 -13.41 10.33 19.33
CA ARG A 71 -12.16 10.72 18.69
C ARG A 71 -12.38 10.96 17.22
N THR A 72 -12.64 12.19 16.90
CA THR A 72 -12.99 12.64 15.55
C THR A 72 -11.97 13.65 15.02
N VAL A 73 -11.98 13.82 13.73
CA VAL A 73 -11.37 14.93 12.99
C VAL A 73 -12.41 16.04 12.96
N PRO A 74 -12.24 17.12 13.70
CA PRO A 74 -13.20 18.24 13.70
C PRO A 74 -13.06 19.05 12.41
N ASN A 75 -14.16 19.70 11.98
CA ASN A 75 -14.21 20.50 10.75
C ASN A 75 -13.68 19.69 9.53
N ALA A 76 -14.18 18.47 9.39
CA ALA A 76 -13.68 17.51 8.42
C ALA A 76 -13.75 18.04 6.98
N ALA A 77 -14.82 18.75 6.63
CA ALA A 77 -15.00 19.37 5.31
C ALA A 77 -13.96 20.47 5.04
N ALA A 78 -13.63 21.29 6.02
CA ALA A 78 -12.64 22.35 5.87
C ALA A 78 -11.22 21.77 5.70
N LEU A 79 -10.86 20.74 6.51
CA LEU A 79 -9.59 20.07 6.40
C LEU A 79 -9.47 19.30 5.09
N GLN A 80 -10.56 18.64 4.64
CA GLN A 80 -10.61 17.99 3.33
C GLN A 80 -10.27 18.99 2.22
N ALA A 81 -10.97 20.13 2.17
CA ALA A 81 -10.75 21.16 1.16
C ALA A 81 -9.31 21.72 1.20
N GLU A 82 -8.74 21.86 2.39
CA GLU A 82 -7.34 22.29 2.57
C GLU A 82 -6.34 21.27 2.05
N LEU A 83 -6.55 19.97 2.34
CA LEU A 83 -5.67 18.90 1.88
C LEU A 83 -5.78 18.67 0.38
N GLU A 84 -6.96 18.79 -0.21
CA GLU A 84 -7.19 18.67 -1.66
C GLU A 84 -6.52 19.79 -2.48
N THR A 85 -5.96 20.83 -1.86
CA THR A 85 -5.08 21.79 -2.54
C THR A 85 -3.73 21.18 -2.94
N ILE A 86 -3.38 20.00 -2.38
CA ILE A 86 -2.17 19.27 -2.72
C ILE A 86 -2.43 18.49 -4.02
N GLU A 87 -1.63 18.76 -5.05
CA GLU A 87 -1.77 18.14 -6.37
C GLU A 87 -1.59 16.61 -6.28
N GLY A 88 -2.47 15.86 -6.94
CA GLY A 88 -2.44 14.40 -6.96
C GLY A 88 -2.95 13.71 -5.69
N LEU A 89 -3.60 14.46 -4.77
CA LEU A 89 -4.19 13.93 -3.54
C LEU A 89 -5.72 14.00 -3.59
N ALA A 90 -6.39 12.87 -3.39
CA ALA A 90 -7.82 12.79 -3.13
C ALA A 90 -8.05 12.48 -1.65
N VAL A 91 -9.05 13.14 -1.05
CA VAL A 91 -9.37 13.04 0.38
C VAL A 91 -10.84 12.70 0.56
N MET A 92 -11.14 11.62 1.29
CA MET A 92 -12.49 11.11 1.47
C MET A 92 -12.78 10.94 2.95
N PRO A 93 -13.71 11.73 3.53
CA PRO A 93 -14.08 11.61 4.93
C PRO A 93 -14.86 10.32 5.17
N ARG A 94 -14.58 9.65 6.28
CA ARG A 94 -15.30 8.46 6.75
C ARG A 94 -15.73 8.59 8.20
N VAL A 95 -16.95 8.18 8.45
CA VAL A 95 -17.48 7.95 9.80
C VAL A 95 -17.47 6.46 10.07
N ARG A 96 -17.01 6.03 11.23
CA ARG A 96 -17.03 4.63 11.66
C ARG A 96 -17.74 4.49 13.01
N ALA A 97 -18.79 3.71 13.05
CA ALA A 97 -19.54 3.40 14.27
C ALA A 97 -19.66 1.90 14.45
N PHE A 98 -19.61 1.45 15.70
CA PHE A 98 -19.98 0.09 16.07
C PHE A 98 -21.40 0.11 16.61
N ALA A 99 -22.25 -0.75 16.06
CA ALA A 99 -23.68 -0.78 16.36
C ALA A 99 -24.21 -2.21 16.38
N VAL A 100 -25.33 -2.39 17.02
CA VAL A 100 -26.15 -3.60 16.85
C VAL A 100 -27.00 -3.37 15.61
N VAL A 101 -26.89 -4.29 14.69
CA VAL A 101 -27.64 -4.31 13.43
C VAL A 101 -28.69 -5.40 13.53
N SER A 102 -29.96 -5.05 13.32
CA SER A 102 -31.09 -5.95 13.57
C SER A 102 -32.05 -5.98 12.39
N MET A 103 -32.63 -7.16 12.17
CA MET A 103 -33.72 -7.38 11.25
C MET A 103 -34.67 -8.45 11.80
N GLY A 104 -35.92 -8.08 12.04
CA GLY A 104 -36.89 -8.96 12.73
C GLY A 104 -36.40 -9.39 14.13
N GLU A 105 -36.28 -10.70 14.34
CA GLU A 105 -35.83 -11.27 15.63
C GLU A 105 -34.31 -11.49 15.71
N LYS A 106 -33.58 -11.23 14.62
CA LYS A 106 -32.15 -11.47 14.56
C LYS A 106 -31.38 -10.16 14.74
N SER A 107 -30.24 -10.24 15.44
CA SER A 107 -29.33 -9.13 15.64
C SER A 107 -27.88 -9.58 15.61
N LEU A 108 -27.01 -8.73 15.08
CA LEU A 108 -25.57 -8.95 14.99
C LEU A 108 -24.84 -7.67 15.38
N GLY A 109 -23.60 -7.81 15.86
CA GLY A 109 -22.68 -6.65 15.92
C GLY A 109 -22.25 -6.25 14.52
N GLY A 110 -22.34 -4.96 14.20
CA GLY A 110 -21.96 -4.42 12.90
C GLY A 110 -21.01 -3.24 13.03
N MET A 111 -20.20 -3.04 12.01
CA MET A 111 -19.37 -1.86 11.77
C MET A 111 -20.06 -1.04 10.69
N VAL A 112 -20.64 0.08 11.10
CA VAL A 112 -21.31 1.01 10.17
C VAL A 112 -20.30 2.04 9.69
N MET A 113 -20.10 2.08 8.38
CA MET A 113 -19.20 3.00 7.71
C MET A 113 -20.02 4.03 6.93
N GLY A 114 -19.95 5.28 7.37
CA GLY A 114 -20.45 6.41 6.61
C GLY A 114 -19.42 6.87 5.59
N VAL A 115 -19.76 6.81 4.31
CA VAL A 115 -18.85 7.06 3.19
C VAL A 115 -19.48 7.97 2.15
N ASP A 116 -18.66 8.63 1.35
CA ASP A 116 -19.09 9.30 0.11
C ASP A 116 -18.89 8.33 -1.06
N PHE A 117 -19.95 7.62 -1.46
CA PHE A 117 -19.91 6.67 -2.56
C PHE A 117 -19.47 7.31 -3.88
N ALA A 118 -19.87 8.57 -4.13
CA ALA A 118 -19.54 9.25 -5.39
C ALA A 118 -18.03 9.56 -5.49
N ALA A 119 -17.40 9.83 -4.37
CA ALA A 119 -15.96 10.05 -4.30
C ALA A 119 -15.20 8.72 -4.28
N GLU A 120 -15.59 7.77 -3.41
CA GLU A 120 -14.84 6.54 -3.14
C GLU A 120 -14.85 5.55 -4.30
N THR A 121 -15.93 5.43 -5.06
CA THR A 121 -16.02 4.54 -6.24
C THR A 121 -15.01 4.86 -7.34
N ARG A 122 -14.39 6.03 -7.31
CA ARG A 122 -13.34 6.41 -8.28
C ARG A 122 -11.99 5.82 -7.93
N PHE A 123 -11.80 5.44 -6.67
CA PHE A 123 -10.48 5.07 -6.13
C PHE A 123 -10.46 3.69 -5.48
N LEU A 124 -11.60 3.19 -5.00
CA LEU A 124 -11.66 1.95 -4.22
C LEU A 124 -12.41 0.85 -4.94
N ASP A 125 -11.77 -0.30 -5.02
CA ASP A 125 -12.24 -1.46 -5.77
C ASP A 125 -13.30 -2.29 -5.00
N ILE A 126 -13.50 -2.02 -3.71
CA ILE A 126 -14.47 -2.75 -2.88
C ILE A 126 -15.89 -2.65 -3.42
N TYR A 127 -16.23 -1.53 -4.04
CA TYR A 127 -17.56 -1.28 -4.60
C TYR A 127 -17.83 -2.01 -5.92
N ASP A 128 -16.80 -2.50 -6.60
CA ASP A 128 -16.92 -3.33 -7.80
C ASP A 128 -17.40 -4.75 -7.46
N ASN A 129 -17.34 -5.13 -6.18
CA ASN A 129 -17.74 -6.44 -5.69
C ASN A 129 -19.19 -6.50 -5.16
N VAL A 130 -20.06 -5.61 -5.63
CA VAL A 130 -21.50 -5.69 -5.35
C VAL A 130 -22.09 -6.86 -6.15
N ILE A 131 -22.58 -7.87 -5.42
CA ILE A 131 -23.08 -9.12 -6.02
C ILE A 131 -24.60 -9.11 -6.23
N GLU A 132 -25.32 -8.22 -5.52
CA GLU A 132 -26.78 -8.07 -5.65
C GLU A 132 -27.18 -6.63 -5.39
N GLY A 133 -28.13 -6.09 -6.16
CA GLY A 133 -28.64 -4.74 -6.02
C GLY A 133 -27.73 -3.65 -6.60
N GLN A 134 -27.67 -2.50 -5.93
CA GLN A 134 -26.91 -1.32 -6.36
C GLN A 134 -26.34 -0.56 -5.16
N LEU A 135 -25.42 0.38 -5.45
CA LEU A 135 -24.84 1.25 -4.42
C LEU A 135 -25.91 2.21 -3.86
N PRO A 136 -25.82 2.53 -2.55
CA PRO A 136 -26.66 3.53 -1.92
C PRO A 136 -26.53 4.91 -2.57
N SER A 137 -27.66 5.59 -2.75
CA SER A 137 -27.74 6.94 -3.29
C SER A 137 -28.46 7.93 -2.36
N ALA A 138 -29.39 7.44 -1.54
CA ALA A 138 -30.11 8.24 -0.55
C ALA A 138 -29.53 8.01 0.86
N SER A 139 -29.70 8.99 1.74
CA SER A 139 -29.12 8.97 3.10
C SER A 139 -29.63 7.85 4.00
N ASP A 140 -30.78 7.27 3.68
CA ASP A 140 -31.45 6.16 4.36
C ASP A 140 -31.20 4.79 3.69
N GLU A 141 -30.28 4.69 2.76
CA GLU A 141 -29.91 3.45 2.07
C GLU A 141 -28.62 2.86 2.62
N ALA A 142 -28.47 1.54 2.50
CA ALA A 142 -27.27 0.83 2.95
C ALA A 142 -26.88 -0.32 2.02
N LEU A 143 -25.55 -0.54 1.96
CA LEU A 143 -24.90 -1.70 1.35
C LEU A 143 -24.38 -2.59 2.50
N ILE A 144 -24.69 -3.88 2.49
CA ILE A 144 -24.29 -4.81 3.56
C ILE A 144 -23.40 -5.94 3.02
N GLY A 145 -22.54 -6.48 3.90
CA GLY A 145 -21.70 -7.62 3.55
C GLY A 145 -22.50 -8.90 3.34
N SER A 146 -22.06 -9.75 2.40
CA SER A 146 -22.75 -10.99 2.01
C SER A 146 -22.98 -11.96 3.16
N SER A 147 -22.02 -12.07 4.09
CA SER A 147 -22.15 -12.93 5.28
C SER A 147 -23.15 -12.35 6.29
N MET A 148 -23.22 -11.02 6.45
CA MET A 148 -24.26 -10.37 7.27
C MET A 148 -25.63 -10.62 6.68
N ALA A 149 -25.82 -10.44 5.37
CA ALA A 149 -27.08 -10.70 4.67
C ALA A 149 -27.55 -12.14 4.90
N ARG A 150 -26.68 -13.13 4.72
CA ARG A 150 -27.00 -14.55 4.99
C ARG A 150 -27.42 -14.81 6.44
N ASN A 151 -26.68 -14.24 7.40
CA ASN A 151 -26.94 -14.48 8.84
C ASN A 151 -28.26 -13.86 9.31
N LEU A 152 -28.55 -12.64 8.86
CA LEU A 152 -29.82 -11.97 9.14
C LEU A 152 -30.98 -12.58 8.32
N GLY A 153 -30.69 -13.15 7.15
CA GLY A 153 -31.68 -13.56 6.17
C GLY A 153 -32.20 -12.37 5.36
N ALA A 154 -31.39 -11.32 5.27
CA ALA A 154 -31.70 -10.04 4.62
C ALA A 154 -31.62 -10.13 3.09
N ARG A 155 -32.44 -9.35 2.42
CA ARG A 155 -32.49 -9.19 0.97
C ARG A 155 -32.50 -7.71 0.61
N VAL A 156 -32.18 -7.42 -0.62
CA VAL A 156 -32.34 -6.07 -1.17
C VAL A 156 -33.80 -5.64 -1.06
N GLY A 157 -34.02 -4.44 -0.52
CA GLY A 157 -35.31 -3.87 -0.22
C GLY A 157 -35.81 -4.03 1.22
N ASP A 158 -35.15 -4.84 2.04
CA ASP A 158 -35.48 -5.01 3.45
C ASP A 158 -34.97 -3.82 4.30
N GLU A 159 -35.63 -3.59 5.44
CA GLU A 159 -35.26 -2.58 6.43
C GLU A 159 -34.23 -3.14 7.42
N LEU A 160 -33.13 -2.42 7.62
CA LEU A 160 -32.06 -2.72 8.54
C LEU A 160 -32.08 -1.70 9.69
N ILE A 161 -32.32 -2.17 10.89
CA ILE A 161 -32.31 -1.32 12.08
C ILE A 161 -30.91 -1.29 12.66
N VAL A 162 -30.36 -0.11 12.83
CA VAL A 162 -29.03 0.14 13.43
C VAL A 162 -29.22 0.85 14.75
N LEU A 163 -28.69 0.25 15.83
CA LEU A 163 -28.73 0.79 17.20
C LEU A 163 -27.30 0.86 17.76
N GLY A 164 -26.88 2.04 18.13
CA GLY A 164 -25.54 2.27 18.65
C GLY A 164 -25.44 3.38 19.68
N SER A 165 -24.21 3.72 20.04
CA SER A 165 -23.91 4.89 20.86
C SER A 165 -23.35 5.99 19.96
N GLY A 166 -24.03 7.09 19.91
CA GLY A 166 -23.57 8.29 19.22
C GLY A 166 -22.72 9.18 20.11
N LYS A 167 -22.49 10.40 19.66
CA LYS A 167 -21.68 11.39 20.37
C LYS A 167 -22.21 11.63 21.78
N GLN A 168 -21.29 11.74 22.75
CA GLN A 168 -21.58 11.95 24.18
C GLN A 168 -22.46 10.87 24.81
N GLY A 169 -22.45 9.64 24.28
CA GLY A 169 -23.22 8.52 24.80
C GLY A 169 -24.72 8.58 24.48
N ALA A 170 -25.14 9.45 23.57
CA ALA A 170 -26.51 9.48 23.10
C ALA A 170 -26.87 8.15 22.41
N VAL A 171 -28.11 7.66 22.57
CA VAL A 171 -28.59 6.51 21.83
C VAL A 171 -28.76 6.91 20.37
N ALA A 172 -27.99 6.29 19.50
CA ALA A 172 -28.11 6.44 18.06
C ALA A 172 -29.02 5.32 17.52
N ALA A 173 -30.03 5.69 16.75
CA ALA A 173 -30.94 4.77 16.10
C ALA A 173 -31.22 5.24 14.67
N ALA A 174 -31.08 4.33 13.72
CA ALA A 174 -31.42 4.60 12.32
C ALA A 174 -32.06 3.36 11.69
N ILE A 175 -32.84 3.59 10.66
CA ILE A 175 -33.36 2.55 9.76
C ILE A 175 -32.78 2.85 8.38
N PHE A 176 -32.13 1.84 7.80
CA PHE A 176 -31.62 1.92 6.44
C PHE A 176 -32.32 0.87 5.57
N ILE A 177 -32.58 1.22 4.32
CA ILE A 177 -33.07 0.27 3.31
C ILE A 177 -31.85 -0.38 2.64
N ILE A 178 -31.81 -1.70 2.63
CA ILE A 178 -30.74 -2.44 1.96
C ILE A 178 -30.91 -2.30 0.47
N THR A 179 -30.01 -1.59 -0.19
CA THR A 179 -30.02 -1.42 -1.66
C THR A 179 -29.07 -2.35 -2.38
N GLY A 180 -28.09 -2.93 -1.68
CA GLY A 180 -27.17 -3.88 -2.26
C GLY A 180 -26.44 -4.74 -1.25
N ILE A 181 -25.81 -5.80 -1.77
CA ILE A 181 -25.01 -6.75 -1.01
C ILE A 181 -23.63 -6.81 -1.65
N VAL A 182 -22.57 -6.64 -0.84
CA VAL A 182 -21.17 -6.69 -1.27
C VAL A 182 -20.50 -7.96 -0.74
N GLU A 183 -19.62 -8.55 -1.54
CA GLU A 183 -18.79 -9.69 -1.14
C GLU A 183 -17.31 -9.31 -1.21
N THR A 184 -16.70 -9.08 -0.05
CA THR A 184 -15.31 -8.61 0.02
C THR A 184 -14.28 -9.73 -0.14
N GLY A 185 -14.72 -10.99 -0.11
CA GLY A 185 -13.84 -12.15 -0.04
C GLY A 185 -13.24 -12.41 1.33
N GLN A 186 -13.48 -11.52 2.30
CA GLN A 186 -13.09 -11.69 3.70
C GLN A 186 -14.32 -11.93 4.57
N VAL A 187 -14.56 -13.18 4.95
CA VAL A 187 -15.79 -13.59 5.66
C VAL A 187 -16.04 -12.78 6.94
N GLU A 188 -14.98 -12.41 7.68
CA GLU A 188 -15.13 -11.65 8.93
C GLU A 188 -15.54 -10.19 8.63
N LEU A 189 -15.03 -9.59 7.58
CA LEU A 189 -15.44 -8.26 7.13
C LEU A 189 -16.89 -8.30 6.63
N ASP A 190 -17.22 -9.25 5.76
CA ASP A 190 -18.58 -9.44 5.24
C ASP A 190 -19.63 -9.73 6.33
N ARG A 191 -19.19 -10.23 7.49
CA ARG A 191 -20.09 -10.49 8.62
C ARG A 191 -20.49 -9.23 9.37
N THR A 192 -19.65 -8.21 9.35
CA THR A 192 -19.82 -7.03 10.20
C THR A 192 -20.09 -5.73 9.43
N LEU A 193 -19.80 -5.71 8.14
CA LEU A 193 -19.75 -4.47 7.35
C LEU A 193 -21.13 -4.00 6.92
N VAL A 194 -21.40 -2.72 7.19
CA VAL A 194 -22.51 -1.93 6.67
C VAL A 194 -21.95 -0.62 6.14
N PHE A 195 -22.11 -0.35 4.87
CA PHE A 195 -21.83 0.95 4.28
C PHE A 195 -23.13 1.74 4.08
N ALA A 196 -23.12 3.00 4.44
CA ALA A 196 -24.21 3.93 4.17
C ALA A 196 -23.64 5.31 3.80
N PRO A 197 -24.39 6.19 3.14
CA PRO A 197 -23.96 7.55 2.88
C PRO A 197 -23.54 8.25 4.17
N ILE A 198 -22.42 8.98 4.12
CA ILE A 198 -21.86 9.65 5.29
C ILE A 198 -22.85 10.61 5.96
N THR A 199 -23.72 11.24 5.17
CA THR A 199 -24.76 12.13 5.66
C THR A 199 -25.76 11.41 6.56
N GLY A 200 -26.24 10.21 6.16
CA GLY A 200 -27.19 9.42 6.94
C GLY A 200 -26.58 8.90 8.23
N VAL A 201 -25.30 8.43 8.16
CA VAL A 201 -24.61 7.95 9.37
C VAL A 201 -24.28 9.10 10.32
N ALA A 202 -23.80 10.24 9.80
CA ALA A 202 -23.47 11.40 10.62
C ALA A 202 -24.72 11.96 11.35
N GLU A 203 -25.86 12.00 10.67
CA GLU A 203 -27.15 12.41 11.28
C GLU A 203 -27.57 11.44 12.37
N ALA A 204 -27.58 10.13 12.08
CA ALA A 204 -27.99 9.07 13.01
C ALA A 204 -27.14 9.04 14.29
N PHE A 205 -25.85 9.33 14.18
CA PHE A 205 -24.90 9.28 15.29
C PHE A 205 -24.55 10.66 15.89
N TYR A 206 -25.26 11.71 15.49
CA TYR A 206 -25.09 13.08 15.99
C TYR A 206 -23.72 13.71 15.75
N LEU A 207 -23.12 13.42 14.62
CA LEU A 207 -21.88 14.06 14.17
C LEU A 207 -22.20 15.30 13.30
N GLN A 208 -21.55 16.43 13.61
CA GLN A 208 -21.71 17.67 12.87
C GLN A 208 -20.35 18.09 12.30
N ASP A 209 -20.18 17.98 10.97
CA ASP A 209 -18.92 18.28 10.27
C ASP A 209 -17.69 17.60 10.91
N GLU A 210 -17.87 16.36 11.32
CA GLU A 210 -16.83 15.54 11.92
C GLU A 210 -16.73 14.19 11.19
N ALA A 211 -15.52 13.69 11.07
CA ALA A 211 -15.24 12.36 10.58
C ALA A 211 -14.31 11.63 11.55
N HIS A 212 -14.32 10.31 11.53
CA HIS A 212 -13.37 9.53 12.34
C HIS A 212 -12.02 9.46 11.65
N MET A 213 -12.01 9.51 10.32
CA MET A 213 -10.80 9.51 9.51
C MET A 213 -11.04 10.21 8.18
N LEU A 214 -10.00 10.79 7.62
CA LEU A 214 -9.92 11.21 6.22
C LEU A 214 -9.08 10.19 5.49
N LEU A 215 -9.69 9.43 4.60
CA LEU A 215 -9.00 8.48 3.73
C LEU A 215 -8.25 9.24 2.64
N LEU A 216 -7.03 8.84 2.37
CA LEU A 216 -6.15 9.50 1.42
C LEU A 216 -5.80 8.57 0.28
N MET A 217 -5.97 9.04 -0.95
CA MET A 217 -5.50 8.37 -2.15
C MET A 217 -4.58 9.30 -2.93
N VAL A 218 -3.41 8.82 -3.30
CA VAL A 218 -2.48 9.53 -4.18
C VAL A 218 -2.53 8.93 -5.58
N GLU A 219 -2.35 9.75 -6.61
CA GLU A 219 -2.30 9.26 -8.00
C GLU A 219 -1.04 8.41 -8.28
N ASP A 220 0.06 8.76 -7.62
CA ASP A 220 1.36 8.11 -7.78
C ASP A 220 1.94 7.77 -6.40
N LEU A 221 2.03 6.46 -6.10
CA LEU A 221 2.58 5.95 -4.83
C LEU A 221 4.02 6.39 -4.56
N SER A 222 4.80 6.67 -5.61
CA SER A 222 6.17 7.15 -5.45
C SER A 222 6.24 8.53 -4.78
N GLN A 223 5.17 9.33 -4.90
CA GLN A 223 5.04 10.66 -4.32
C GLN A 223 4.45 10.66 -2.90
N LEU A 224 3.98 9.50 -2.42
CA LEU A 224 3.32 9.39 -1.10
C LEU A 224 4.14 10.00 0.04
N SER A 225 5.45 9.79 0.04
CA SER A 225 6.33 10.36 1.08
C SER A 225 6.43 11.89 1.01
N ALA A 226 6.51 12.45 -0.19
CA ALA A 226 6.58 13.90 -0.39
C ALA A 226 5.23 14.58 -0.08
N ILE A 227 4.13 13.97 -0.51
CA ILE A 227 2.76 14.41 -0.21
C ILE A 227 2.51 14.28 1.31
N GLY A 228 2.93 13.17 1.92
CA GLY A 228 2.80 12.96 3.36
C GLY A 228 3.46 14.06 4.19
N ALA A 229 4.68 14.48 3.82
CA ALA A 229 5.37 15.59 4.48
C ALA A 229 4.60 16.92 4.35
N GLN A 230 3.94 17.18 3.21
CA GLN A 230 3.09 18.36 3.04
C GLN A 230 1.83 18.28 3.91
N ILE A 231 1.20 17.11 3.98
CA ILE A 231 0.02 16.88 4.84
C ILE A 231 0.38 17.16 6.29
N GLU A 232 1.50 16.61 6.80
CA GLU A 232 1.94 16.80 8.18
C GLU A 232 2.12 18.28 8.55
N THR A 233 2.53 19.13 7.62
CA THR A 233 2.64 20.59 7.88
C THR A 233 1.32 21.29 8.08
N LYS A 234 0.22 20.72 7.57
CA LYS A 234 -1.13 21.26 7.68
C LYS A 234 -1.91 20.69 8.87
N LEU A 235 -1.44 19.56 9.41
CA LEU A 235 -2.10 18.94 10.55
C LEU A 235 -1.75 19.64 11.86
N THR A 236 -2.75 19.78 12.73
CA THR A 236 -2.58 20.26 14.11
C THR A 236 -2.90 19.13 15.08
N ALA A 237 -2.13 19.05 16.17
CA ALA A 237 -2.40 18.04 17.20
C ALA A 237 -3.86 18.15 17.71
N PRO A 238 -4.56 17.03 17.94
CA PRO A 238 -4.04 15.68 18.05
C PRO A 238 -4.06 14.86 16.74
N LEU A 239 -4.30 15.49 15.56
CA LEU A 239 -4.37 14.78 14.29
C LEU A 239 -3.01 14.31 13.81
N THR A 240 -2.97 13.13 13.20
CA THR A 240 -1.75 12.53 12.64
C THR A 240 -2.06 11.85 11.30
N LEU A 241 -1.05 11.84 10.44
CA LEU A 241 -1.06 11.03 9.22
C LEU A 241 -0.58 9.63 9.55
N GLN A 242 -1.32 8.64 9.09
CA GLN A 242 -0.95 7.23 9.13
C GLN A 242 -0.87 6.73 7.71
N THR A 243 0.30 6.26 7.32
CA THR A 243 0.53 5.69 5.99
C THR A 243 0.15 4.21 5.97
N TRP A 244 0.05 3.63 4.78
CA TRP A 244 -0.30 2.22 4.60
C TRP A 244 0.60 1.27 5.41
N GLN A 245 1.87 1.62 5.65
CA GLN A 245 2.79 0.83 6.47
C GLN A 245 2.26 0.63 7.89
N GLN A 246 1.73 1.70 8.48
CA GLN A 246 1.16 1.66 9.83
C GLN A 246 -0.23 1.01 9.85
N LEU A 247 -1.00 1.20 8.78
CA LEU A 247 -2.35 0.63 8.64
C LEU A 247 -2.33 -0.87 8.33
N MET A 248 -1.29 -1.33 7.60
CA MET A 248 -1.14 -2.72 7.13
C MET A 248 0.24 -3.30 7.48
N PRO A 249 0.58 -3.44 8.77
CA PRO A 249 1.92 -3.86 9.19
C PRO A 249 2.30 -5.26 8.69
N MET A 250 1.34 -6.14 8.43
CA MET A 250 1.60 -7.46 7.86
C MET A 250 2.13 -7.39 6.42
N ILE A 251 1.61 -6.47 5.62
CA ILE A 251 2.07 -6.26 4.24
C ILE A 251 3.46 -5.63 4.25
N GLU A 252 3.67 -4.62 5.08
CA GLU A 252 4.99 -4.01 5.26
C GLU A 252 6.04 -5.05 5.66
N GLN A 253 5.75 -5.85 6.68
CA GLN A 253 6.65 -6.91 7.14
C GLN A 253 6.94 -7.95 6.04
N SER A 254 5.95 -8.31 5.24
CA SER A 254 6.13 -9.25 4.13
C SER A 254 7.06 -8.67 3.06
N ILE A 255 6.89 -7.40 2.72
CA ILE A 255 7.76 -6.69 1.78
C ILE A 255 9.18 -6.58 2.31
N GLU A 256 9.36 -6.25 3.59
CA GLU A 256 10.68 -6.12 4.22
C GLU A 256 11.43 -7.48 4.27
N LEU A 257 10.73 -8.57 4.57
CA LEU A 257 11.29 -9.91 4.53
C LEU A 257 11.73 -10.31 3.12
N ASP A 258 10.89 -10.03 2.11
CA ASP A 258 11.22 -10.32 0.72
C ASP A 258 12.40 -9.47 0.22
N LYS A 259 12.45 -8.18 0.55
CA LYS A 259 13.60 -7.31 0.27
C LYS A 259 14.89 -7.84 0.89
N ALA A 260 14.85 -8.30 2.15
CA ALA A 260 16.01 -8.87 2.81
C ALA A 260 16.48 -10.16 2.11
N GLY A 261 15.57 -11.03 1.72
CA GLY A 261 15.86 -12.24 0.94
C GLY A 261 16.48 -11.92 -0.42
N ALA A 262 15.90 -10.96 -1.14
CA ALA A 262 16.42 -10.50 -2.43
C ALA A 262 17.84 -9.90 -2.30
N GLN A 263 18.08 -9.11 -1.26
CA GLN A 263 19.40 -8.51 -1.01
C GLN A 263 20.48 -9.58 -0.77
N LEU A 264 20.15 -10.64 -0.03
CA LEU A 264 21.05 -11.79 0.14
C LEU A 264 21.33 -12.46 -1.21
N PHE A 265 20.29 -12.70 -2.02
CA PHE A 265 20.42 -13.30 -3.33
C PHE A 265 21.31 -12.47 -4.27
N TYR A 266 21.07 -11.16 -4.35
CA TYR A 266 21.89 -10.24 -5.16
C TYR A 266 23.34 -10.16 -4.67
N SER A 267 23.56 -10.23 -3.37
CA SER A 267 24.90 -10.27 -2.77
C SER A 267 25.65 -11.55 -3.17
N LEU A 268 24.99 -12.70 -3.16
CA LEU A 268 25.57 -13.98 -3.64
C LEU A 268 25.90 -13.92 -5.13
N LEU A 269 25.01 -13.38 -5.96
CA LEU A 269 25.27 -13.19 -7.39
C LEU A 269 26.48 -12.29 -7.61
N LEU A 270 26.61 -11.19 -6.87
CA LEU A 270 27.77 -10.31 -6.95
C LEU A 270 29.07 -11.04 -6.61
N ILE A 271 29.08 -11.83 -5.54
CA ILE A 271 30.24 -12.66 -5.15
C ILE A 271 30.62 -13.63 -6.25
N LEU A 272 29.65 -14.30 -6.88
CA LEU A 272 29.89 -15.22 -8.00
C LEU A 272 30.51 -14.49 -9.20
N VAL A 273 30.03 -13.30 -9.56
CA VAL A 273 30.58 -12.49 -10.64
C VAL A 273 32.01 -12.08 -10.32
N VAL A 274 32.27 -11.58 -9.10
CA VAL A 274 33.63 -11.23 -8.65
C VAL A 274 34.56 -12.45 -8.73
N PHE A 275 34.11 -13.62 -8.29
CA PHE A 275 34.90 -14.86 -8.36
C PHE A 275 35.24 -15.25 -9.81
N ALA A 276 34.28 -15.15 -10.72
CA ALA A 276 34.49 -15.41 -12.15
C ALA A 276 35.52 -14.47 -12.77
N VAL A 277 35.46 -13.17 -12.41
CA VAL A 277 36.43 -12.16 -12.84
C VAL A 277 37.82 -12.46 -12.29
N VAL A 278 37.93 -12.75 -10.99
CA VAL A 278 39.21 -13.11 -10.34
C VAL A 278 39.81 -14.34 -10.98
N ASN A 279 39.02 -15.39 -11.21
CA ASN A 279 39.49 -16.61 -11.88
C ASN A 279 40.08 -16.32 -13.29
N THR A 280 39.37 -15.48 -14.07
CA THR A 280 39.85 -15.05 -15.39
C THR A 280 41.17 -14.27 -15.29
N PHE A 281 41.29 -13.38 -14.28
CA PHE A 281 42.49 -12.60 -14.04
C PHE A 281 43.68 -13.50 -13.65
N VAL A 282 43.48 -14.43 -12.73
CA VAL A 282 44.49 -15.37 -12.28
C VAL A 282 45.01 -16.22 -13.45
N MET A 283 44.11 -16.70 -14.31
CA MET A 283 44.52 -17.43 -15.52
C MET A 283 45.38 -16.59 -16.46
N VAL A 284 45.04 -15.32 -16.69
CA VAL A 284 45.86 -14.41 -17.51
C VAL A 284 47.22 -14.17 -16.87
N LEU A 285 47.30 -14.02 -15.56
CA LEU A 285 48.57 -13.88 -14.84
C LEU A 285 49.50 -15.11 -15.07
N PHE A 286 48.96 -16.33 -14.88
CA PHE A 286 49.75 -17.52 -15.13
C PHE A 286 50.24 -17.67 -16.58
N GLU A 287 49.42 -17.33 -17.57
CA GLU A 287 49.83 -17.34 -18.99
C GLU A 287 50.97 -16.37 -19.28
N ARG A 288 51.04 -15.25 -18.54
CA ARG A 288 52.05 -14.19 -18.75
C ARG A 288 53.22 -14.21 -17.75
N THR A 289 53.32 -15.20 -16.92
CA THR A 289 54.37 -15.30 -15.88
C THR A 289 55.77 -15.20 -16.48
N ARG A 290 56.00 -15.78 -17.68
CA ARG A 290 57.31 -15.71 -18.40
C ARG A 290 57.59 -14.28 -18.87
N GLU A 291 56.60 -13.53 -19.33
CA GLU A 291 56.76 -12.12 -19.76
C GLU A 291 57.13 -11.26 -18.56
N PHE A 292 56.46 -11.48 -17.40
CA PHE A 292 56.76 -10.75 -16.17
C PHE A 292 58.15 -11.08 -15.62
N GLY A 293 58.58 -12.34 -15.68
CA GLY A 293 59.93 -12.75 -15.33
C GLY A 293 61.00 -12.08 -16.20
N LEU A 294 60.75 -11.92 -17.49
CA LEU A 294 61.65 -11.21 -18.42
C LEU A 294 61.75 -9.72 -18.08
N PHE A 295 60.65 -9.06 -17.76
CA PHE A 295 60.66 -7.63 -17.36
C PHE A 295 61.44 -7.41 -16.05
N MET A 296 61.26 -8.31 -15.07
CA MET A 296 62.04 -8.27 -13.84
C MET A 296 63.54 -8.54 -14.06
N ALA A 297 63.89 -9.43 -14.97
CA ALA A 297 65.27 -9.70 -15.34
C ALA A 297 65.95 -8.49 -16.05
N LEU A 298 65.12 -7.66 -16.73
CA LEU A 298 65.57 -6.38 -17.35
C LEU A 298 65.61 -5.22 -16.33
N GLY A 299 65.41 -5.49 -15.02
CA GLY A 299 65.55 -4.52 -13.93
C GLY A 299 64.27 -3.74 -13.56
N MET A 300 63.10 -4.13 -14.07
CA MET A 300 61.85 -3.53 -13.65
C MET A 300 61.49 -3.97 -12.23
N ARG A 301 61.01 -3.05 -11.43
CA ARG A 301 60.55 -3.34 -10.06
C ARG A 301 59.20 -4.09 -10.11
N PRO A 302 58.88 -4.99 -9.14
CA PRO A 302 57.63 -5.77 -9.11
C PRO A 302 56.35 -4.95 -9.23
N TRP A 303 56.37 -3.72 -8.71
CA TRP A 303 55.21 -2.80 -8.80
C TRP A 303 55.04 -2.07 -10.15
N GLN A 304 56.06 -2.18 -11.02
CA GLN A 304 56.07 -1.60 -12.39
C GLN A 304 55.65 -2.62 -13.44
N VAL A 305 55.63 -3.87 -13.14
CA VAL A 305 55.21 -5.02 -13.94
C VAL A 305 53.75 -5.36 -13.72
#